data_85aa4ce245e7ad5c414292bf83ac1f32
#
_entry.id   85aa4ce245e7ad5c414292bf83ac1f32
#
_cell.length_a   1.000
_cell.length_b   1.000
_cell.length_c   1.000
_cell.angle_alpha   90.00
_cell.angle_beta   90.00
_cell.angle_gamma   90.00
#
_symmetry.space_group_name_H-M   'P 1'
#
loop_
_entity.id
_entity.type
_entity.pdbx_description
1 polymer ?
#
loop_
_entity_poly.entity_id
_entity_poly.type
_entity_poly.pdbx_seq_one_letter_code
_entity_poly.pdbx_strand_id
1 'polypeptide(L)'
;RPQPPRLLPGFDHVKRFWDPKHACYVAKILPGEFYLSGKQEVISTVLGSCISACIRDPILGIGGMNHFMLPHHNGHSNVAWDGAPISSETRYGNWAMEYLINGLLKLGALRQRMEVKVFGGGQVLPVKAIGIIGHQIPEGIERFQGNIGADLGPG
;
A
#
# COMPACT_ATOMS: atom_id res chain seq x y z
N ARG A 1 -16.72 10.61 17.57
CA ARG A 1 -15.52 10.16 16.87
C ARG A 1 -14.43 11.24 16.91
N PRO A 2 -13.16 10.85 16.95
CA PRO A 2 -12.09 11.84 16.90
C PRO A 2 -12.04 12.57 15.55
N GLN A 3 -11.30 13.66 15.49
CA GLN A 3 -11.04 14.34 14.23
C GLN A 3 -10.20 13.46 13.31
N PRO A 4 -10.45 13.49 11.99
CA PRO A 4 -9.63 12.73 11.06
C PRO A 4 -8.17 13.18 11.11
N PRO A 5 -7.21 12.27 10.91
CA PRO A 5 -5.82 12.64 10.78
C PRO A 5 -5.63 13.68 9.69
N ARG A 6 -4.69 14.59 9.91
CA ARG A 6 -4.37 15.60 8.90
C ARG A 6 -3.90 14.94 7.62
N LEU A 7 -4.53 15.30 6.53
CA LEU A 7 -4.16 14.85 5.21
C LEU A 7 -2.82 15.48 4.79
N LEU A 8 -1.93 14.67 4.26
CA LEU A 8 -0.71 15.18 3.66
C LEU A 8 -1.02 15.82 2.29
N PRO A 9 -0.21 16.81 1.86
CA PRO A 9 -0.43 17.45 0.55
C PRO A 9 -0.42 16.44 -0.60
N GLY A 10 -1.34 16.61 -1.54
CA GLY A 10 -1.42 15.79 -2.74
C GLY A 10 -2.36 14.57 -2.65
N PHE A 11 -3.00 14.35 -1.50
CA PHE A 11 -3.89 13.19 -1.30
C PHE A 11 -5.36 13.56 -1.13
N ASP A 12 -5.77 14.75 -1.51
CA ASP A 12 -7.15 15.24 -1.38
C ASP A 12 -8.17 14.37 -2.14
N HIS A 13 -7.74 13.69 -3.19
CA HIS A 13 -8.59 12.83 -4.01
C HIS A 13 -8.84 11.46 -3.40
N VAL A 14 -8.08 11.05 -2.38
CA VAL A 14 -8.21 9.73 -1.76
C VAL A 14 -9.44 9.71 -0.85
N LYS A 15 -10.28 8.69 -1.05
CA LYS A 15 -11.48 8.52 -0.24
C LYS A 15 -11.10 8.11 1.19
N ARG A 16 -11.57 8.88 2.16
CA ARG A 16 -11.38 8.60 3.58
C ARG A 16 -12.72 8.55 4.28
N PHE A 17 -12.85 7.64 5.24
CA PHE A 17 -14.06 7.49 6.03
C PHE A 17 -13.77 6.94 7.42
N TRP A 18 -14.71 7.15 8.32
CA TRP A 18 -14.68 6.55 9.65
C TRP A 18 -15.25 5.15 9.60
N ASP A 19 -14.52 4.19 10.15
CA ASP A 19 -15.01 2.83 10.36
C ASP A 19 -15.43 2.66 11.82
N PRO A 20 -16.73 2.65 12.11
CA PRO A 20 -17.21 2.55 13.49
C PRO A 20 -16.97 1.17 14.11
N LYS A 21 -16.86 0.14 13.29
CA LYS A 21 -16.59 -1.23 13.77
C LYS A 21 -15.19 -1.34 14.39
N HIS A 22 -14.20 -0.69 13.78
CA HIS A 22 -12.82 -0.74 14.23
C HIS A 22 -12.36 0.56 14.89
N ALA A 23 -13.27 1.53 15.04
CA ALA A 23 -12.99 2.83 15.65
C ALA A 23 -11.73 3.52 15.08
N CYS A 24 -11.62 3.55 13.77
CA CYS A 24 -10.48 4.14 13.06
C CYS A 24 -10.89 4.83 11.77
N TYR A 25 -10.03 5.73 11.29
CA TYR A 25 -10.15 6.27 9.95
C TYR A 25 -9.50 5.32 8.94
N VAL A 26 -10.14 5.18 7.80
CA VAL A 26 -9.68 4.37 6.68
C VAL A 26 -9.51 5.24 5.45
N ALA A 27 -8.35 5.16 4.84
CA ALA A 27 -8.09 5.71 3.52
C ALA A 27 -8.18 4.56 2.50
N LYS A 28 -9.13 4.65 1.58
CA LYS A 28 -9.32 3.64 0.53
C LYS A 28 -8.71 4.10 -0.77
N ILE A 29 -7.70 3.38 -1.25
CA ILE A 29 -7.04 3.66 -2.52
C ILE A 29 -7.58 2.79 -3.64
N LEU A 30 -7.61 3.36 -4.82
CA LEU A 30 -8.05 2.74 -6.07
C LEU A 30 -6.83 2.37 -6.93
N PRO A 31 -7.02 1.57 -8.00
CA PRO A 31 -5.94 1.27 -8.93
C PRO A 31 -5.24 2.52 -9.44
N GLY A 32 -3.92 2.53 -9.42
CA GLY A 32 -3.08 3.65 -9.82
C GLY A 32 -2.84 4.69 -8.73
N GLU A 33 -3.48 4.55 -7.59
CA GLU A 33 -3.32 5.47 -6.47
C GLU A 33 -2.27 4.99 -5.47
N PHE A 34 -1.75 5.92 -4.68
CA PHE A 34 -0.98 5.64 -3.48
C PHE A 34 -1.37 6.63 -2.38
N TYR A 35 -1.02 6.30 -1.16
CA TYR A 35 -1.35 7.11 0.01
C TYR A 35 -0.24 7.02 1.04
N LEU A 36 0.07 8.15 1.65
CA LEU A 36 1.04 8.26 2.74
C LEU A 36 0.36 8.83 3.97
N SER A 37 0.69 8.31 5.12
CA SER A 37 0.19 8.82 6.39
C SER A 37 1.29 8.90 7.43
N GLY A 38 1.29 9.98 8.18
CA GLY A 38 2.14 10.18 9.36
C GLY A 38 1.38 10.01 10.67
N LYS A 39 0.16 9.50 10.64
CA LYS A 39 -0.73 9.39 11.79
C LYS A 39 -1.38 8.00 11.85
N GLN A 40 -2.09 7.77 12.96
CA GLN A 40 -2.84 6.53 13.15
C GLN A 40 -4.04 6.48 12.20
N GLU A 41 -3.93 5.73 11.14
CA GLU A 41 -5.04 5.40 10.25
C GLU A 41 -4.78 4.10 9.51
N VAL A 42 -5.81 3.55 8.90
CA VAL A 42 -5.75 2.34 8.09
C VAL A 42 -5.79 2.72 6.63
N ILE A 43 -4.97 2.08 5.82
CA ILE A 43 -5.04 2.19 4.37
C ILE A 43 -5.57 0.87 3.84
N SER A 44 -6.55 0.93 2.95
CA SER A 44 -7.16 -0.27 2.38
C SER A 44 -7.30 -0.19 0.87
N THR A 45 -7.25 -1.33 0.23
CA THR A 45 -7.55 -1.48 -1.19
C THR A 45 -8.07 -2.88 -1.48
N VAL A 46 -8.72 -3.07 -2.62
CA VAL A 46 -9.18 -4.37 -3.08
C VAL A 46 -8.35 -4.77 -4.28
N LEU A 47 -7.71 -5.92 -4.20
CA LEU A 47 -6.83 -6.46 -5.24
C LEU A 47 -7.49 -7.62 -5.98
N GLY A 48 -7.42 -7.59 -7.30
CA GLY A 48 -7.58 -8.76 -8.15
C GLY A 48 -6.19 -9.23 -8.63
N SER A 49 -5.90 -9.02 -9.90
CA SER A 49 -4.57 -9.31 -10.49
C SER A 49 -3.51 -8.23 -10.24
N CYS A 50 -3.89 -7.14 -9.61
CA CYS A 50 -2.98 -6.03 -9.30
C CYS A 50 -2.05 -6.35 -8.16
N ILE A 51 -1.10 -5.43 -7.92
CA ILE A 51 -0.14 -5.50 -6.82
C ILE A 51 -0.31 -4.29 -5.91
N SER A 52 -0.11 -4.49 -4.62
CA SER A 52 0.01 -3.45 -3.63
C SER A 52 1.26 -3.69 -2.79
N ALA A 53 2.08 -2.66 -2.66
CA ALA A 53 3.17 -2.63 -1.69
C ALA A 53 2.76 -1.77 -0.51
N CYS A 54 3.05 -2.27 0.68
CA CYS A 54 2.88 -1.54 1.93
C CYS A 54 4.26 -1.33 2.54
N ILE A 55 4.59 -0.10 2.85
CA ILE A 55 5.88 0.27 3.44
C ILE A 55 5.63 1.12 4.67
N ARG A 56 6.36 0.83 5.73
CA ARG A 56 6.32 1.65 6.94
C ARG A 56 7.70 1.82 7.57
N ASP A 57 7.88 2.91 8.28
CA ASP A 57 8.96 3.10 9.25
C ASP A 57 8.35 2.96 10.64
N PRO A 58 8.55 1.82 11.34
CA PRO A 58 7.89 1.57 12.61
C PRO A 58 8.40 2.46 13.75
N ILE A 59 9.59 3.03 13.61
CA ILE A 59 10.15 3.94 14.62
C ILE A 59 9.44 5.29 14.59
N LEU A 60 9.17 5.82 13.40
CA LEU A 60 8.45 7.07 13.23
C LEU A 60 6.92 6.91 13.22
N GLY A 61 6.42 5.69 13.04
CA GLY A 61 5.00 5.42 12.90
C GLY A 61 4.38 5.98 11.61
N ILE A 62 5.18 6.15 10.58
CA ILE A 62 4.73 6.61 9.26
C ILE A 62 4.75 5.48 8.26
N GLY A 63 3.90 5.56 7.26
CA GLY A 63 3.85 4.54 6.24
C GLY A 63 2.96 4.90 5.07
N GLY A 64 2.88 3.99 4.13
CA GLY A 64 2.08 4.17 2.94
C GLY A 64 1.80 2.87 2.21
N MET A 65 0.94 2.97 1.23
CA MET A 65 0.53 1.86 0.37
C MET A 65 0.27 2.36 -1.03
N ASN A 66 0.58 1.55 -2.02
CA ASN A 66 0.21 1.79 -3.40
C ASN A 66 -0.68 0.67 -3.94
N HIS A 67 -1.26 0.91 -5.10
CA HIS A 67 -2.01 -0.08 -5.87
C HIS A 67 -1.66 0.12 -7.34
N PHE A 68 -0.96 -0.82 -7.93
CA PHE A 68 -0.56 -0.71 -9.32
C PHE A 68 -0.85 -2.01 -10.08
N MET A 69 -1.05 -1.84 -11.37
CA MET A 69 -1.34 -2.95 -12.27
C MET A 69 -0.04 -3.45 -12.86
N LEU A 70 0.13 -4.78 -12.86
CA LEU A 70 1.06 -5.42 -13.76
C LEU A 70 0.30 -5.73 -15.04
N PRO A 71 0.73 -5.22 -16.19
CA PRO A 71 0.11 -5.57 -17.45
C PRO A 71 0.26 -7.06 -17.71
N HIS A 72 -0.81 -7.65 -18.23
CA HIS A 72 -0.76 -9.03 -18.68
C HIS A 72 0.16 -9.16 -19.89
N HIS A 73 1.29 -9.82 -19.71
CA HIS A 73 2.06 -10.30 -20.83
C HIS A 73 1.43 -11.55 -21.40
N ASN A 74 0.90 -11.44 -22.60
CA ASN A 74 0.69 -12.59 -23.45
C ASN A 74 2.07 -13.12 -23.88
N GLY A 75 2.67 -13.94 -23.04
CA GLY A 75 3.56 -14.99 -23.44
C GLY A 75 5.02 -14.69 -23.83
N HIS A 76 5.50 -13.47 -23.79
CA HIS A 76 6.92 -13.18 -24.05
C HIS A 76 7.51 -12.16 -23.08
N SER A 77 7.88 -12.63 -21.92
CA SER A 77 8.74 -11.86 -21.03
C SER A 77 10.20 -12.06 -21.45
N ASN A 78 10.67 -11.28 -22.38
CA ASN A 78 12.10 -11.15 -22.59
C ASN A 78 12.67 -10.21 -21.51
N VAL A 79 12.80 -10.70 -20.29
CA VAL A 79 13.59 -10.02 -19.28
C VAL A 79 15.04 -10.42 -19.53
N ALA A 80 15.70 -9.66 -20.34
CA ALA A 80 17.15 -9.77 -20.44
C ALA A 80 17.77 -8.94 -19.31
N TRP A 81 18.58 -9.58 -18.51
CA TRP A 81 19.39 -8.93 -17.45
C TRP A 81 20.59 -8.17 -18.00
N ASP A 82 20.77 -8.10 -19.28
CA ASP A 82 21.97 -7.68 -19.98
C ASP A 82 21.76 -6.47 -20.92
N GLY A 83 21.08 -5.46 -20.44
CA GLY A 83 20.96 -4.18 -21.14
C GLY A 83 19.84 -4.08 -22.17
N ALA A 84 18.92 -5.02 -22.18
CA ALA A 84 17.69 -4.88 -22.96
C ALA A 84 16.82 -3.72 -22.43
N PRO A 85 16.08 -3.03 -23.32
CA PRO A 85 15.22 -1.94 -22.87
C PRO A 85 14.19 -2.46 -21.87
N ILE A 86 14.11 -1.80 -20.69
CA ILE A 86 13.13 -2.10 -19.66
C ILE A 86 11.74 -1.91 -20.26
N SER A 87 10.87 -2.90 -20.10
CA SER A 87 9.49 -2.80 -20.58
C SER A 87 8.76 -1.65 -19.89
N SER A 88 7.75 -1.11 -20.55
CA SER A 88 6.90 -0.05 -19.97
C SER A 88 6.26 -0.48 -18.65
N GLU A 89 5.98 -1.76 -18.52
CA GLU A 89 5.39 -2.38 -17.35
C GLU A 89 6.36 -2.41 -16.16
N THR A 90 7.59 -2.80 -16.40
CA THR A 90 8.64 -2.79 -15.39
C THR A 90 8.92 -1.36 -14.94
N ARG A 91 8.91 -0.40 -15.87
CA ARG A 91 9.03 1.03 -15.54
C ARG A 91 7.89 1.49 -14.64
N TYR A 92 6.66 1.09 -14.93
CA TYR A 92 5.51 1.48 -14.12
C TYR A 92 5.58 0.94 -12.69
N GLY A 93 5.95 -0.33 -12.53
CA GLY A 93 6.15 -0.92 -11.21
C GLY A 93 7.27 -0.25 -10.44
N ASN A 94 8.42 -0.01 -11.07
CA ASN A 94 9.53 0.71 -10.47
C ASN A 94 9.14 2.13 -10.08
N TRP A 95 8.42 2.84 -10.95
CA TRP A 95 7.94 4.18 -10.69
C TRP A 95 7.00 4.22 -9.49
N ALA A 96 6.04 3.30 -9.41
CA ALA A 96 5.11 3.22 -8.29
C ALA A 96 5.84 2.98 -6.96
N MET A 97 6.85 2.13 -6.94
CA MET A 97 7.66 1.87 -5.76
C MET A 97 8.54 3.07 -5.40
N GLU A 98 9.17 3.71 -6.37
CA GLU A 98 9.98 4.89 -6.13
C GLU A 98 9.17 6.04 -5.54
N TYR A 99 7.97 6.30 -6.06
CA TYR A 99 7.09 7.35 -5.52
C TYR A 99 6.74 7.10 -4.06
N LEU A 100 6.40 5.86 -3.72
CA LEU A 100 6.06 5.49 -2.36
C LEU A 100 7.27 5.64 -1.42
N ILE A 101 8.42 5.11 -1.80
CA ILE A 101 9.66 5.18 -1.01
C ILE A 101 10.13 6.63 -0.87
N ASN A 102 10.16 7.39 -1.96
CA ASN A 102 10.58 8.79 -1.92
C ASN A 102 9.65 9.64 -1.07
N GLY A 103 8.35 9.38 -1.12
CA GLY A 103 7.39 10.05 -0.24
C GLY A 103 7.67 9.80 1.23
N LEU A 104 7.98 8.56 1.59
CA LEU A 104 8.34 8.19 2.97
C LEU A 104 9.67 8.83 3.41
N LEU A 105 10.68 8.84 2.53
CA LEU A 105 11.96 9.50 2.81
C LEU A 105 11.79 10.99 3.07
N LYS A 106 10.93 11.66 2.32
CA LYS A 106 10.60 13.09 2.55
C LYS A 106 9.91 13.33 3.90
N LEU A 107 9.22 12.34 4.43
CA LEU A 107 8.61 12.39 5.76
C LEU A 107 9.60 12.06 6.90
N GLY A 108 10.83 11.73 6.58
CA GLY A 108 11.89 11.43 7.55
C GLY A 108 12.16 9.95 7.78
N ALA A 109 11.52 9.06 7.04
CA ALA A 109 11.80 7.63 7.11
C ALA A 109 13.24 7.31 6.71
N LEU A 110 13.81 6.30 7.31
CA LEU A 110 15.12 5.78 6.93
C LEU A 110 14.98 4.44 6.24
N ARG A 111 15.69 4.25 5.12
CA ARG A 111 15.63 3.02 4.33
C ARG A 111 15.91 1.77 5.16
N GLN A 112 16.89 1.82 6.04
CA GLN A 112 17.29 0.69 6.88
C GLN A 112 16.26 0.32 7.94
N ARG A 113 15.28 1.17 8.22
CA ARG A 113 14.17 0.89 9.13
C ARG A 113 12.89 0.48 8.42
N MET A 114 12.83 0.61 7.09
CA MET A 114 11.62 0.31 6.34
C MET A 114 11.28 -1.17 6.39
N GLU A 115 10.06 -1.45 6.74
CA GLU A 115 9.43 -2.76 6.57
C GLU A 115 8.57 -2.71 5.33
N VAL A 116 8.76 -3.67 4.43
CA VAL A 116 8.06 -3.72 3.14
C VAL A 116 7.33 -5.04 3.02
N LYS A 117 6.10 -4.97 2.57
CA LYS A 117 5.32 -6.16 2.20
C LYS A 117 4.55 -5.92 0.92
N VAL A 118 4.48 -6.95 0.11
CA VAL A 118 3.86 -6.92 -1.22
C VAL A 118 2.77 -7.95 -1.30
N PHE A 119 1.64 -7.58 -1.87
CA PHE A 119 0.46 -8.42 -2.09
C PHE A 119 0.03 -8.46 -3.52
N GLY A 120 -0.65 -9.51 -3.88
CA GLY A 120 -1.29 -9.63 -5.18
C GLY A 120 -0.46 -10.42 -6.19
N GLY A 121 -0.75 -10.20 -7.48
CA GLY A 121 -0.05 -10.87 -8.57
C GLY A 121 -0.60 -12.26 -8.91
N GLY A 122 -1.72 -12.67 -8.33
CA GLY A 122 -2.36 -13.96 -8.59
C GLY A 122 -3.59 -13.86 -9.47
N GLN A 123 -3.96 -14.97 -10.09
CA GLN A 123 -5.27 -15.15 -10.76
C GLN A 123 -6.29 -15.65 -9.74
N VAL A 124 -6.59 -14.82 -8.75
CA VAL A 124 -7.42 -15.21 -7.63
C VAL A 124 -8.61 -14.26 -7.48
N LEU A 125 -9.57 -14.69 -6.67
CA LEU A 125 -10.67 -13.82 -6.23
C LEU A 125 -10.13 -12.52 -5.63
N PRO A 126 -10.85 -11.41 -5.77
CA PRO A 126 -10.44 -10.14 -5.18
C PRO A 126 -10.19 -10.28 -3.68
N VAL A 127 -9.04 -9.80 -3.23
CA VAL A 127 -8.67 -9.78 -1.81
C VAL A 127 -8.50 -8.34 -1.34
N LYS A 128 -8.87 -8.10 -0.09
CA LYS A 128 -8.68 -6.80 0.55
C LYS A 128 -7.30 -6.74 1.17
N ALA A 129 -6.48 -5.81 0.72
CA ALA A 129 -5.22 -5.50 1.35
C ALA A 129 -5.39 -4.34 2.33
N ILE A 130 -4.85 -4.48 3.52
CA ILE A 130 -4.94 -3.49 4.59
C ILE A 130 -3.53 -3.16 5.08
N GLY A 131 -3.19 -1.89 5.04
CA GLY A 131 -2.01 -1.35 5.70
C GLY A 131 -2.41 -0.55 6.93
N ILE A 132 -1.77 -0.81 8.05
CA ILE A 132 -2.01 -0.09 9.30
C ILE A 132 -0.84 0.84 9.56
N ILE A 133 -1.14 2.11 9.69
CA ILE A 133 -0.16 3.16 9.96
C ILE A 133 -0.34 3.64 11.39
N GLY A 134 0.78 3.77 12.11
CA GLY A 134 0.82 4.19 13.50
C GLY A 134 1.34 3.10 14.43
N HIS A 135 1.32 3.38 15.72
CA HIS A 135 1.84 2.48 16.74
C HIS A 135 0.76 1.59 17.37
N GLN A 136 -0.50 1.98 17.26
CA GLN A 136 -1.63 1.23 17.78
C GLN A 136 -2.40 0.56 16.65
N ILE A 137 -2.83 -0.65 16.92
CA ILE A 137 -3.66 -1.40 15.98
C ILE A 137 -5.08 -1.28 16.44
N PRO A 138 -6.00 -0.84 15.57
CA PRO A 138 -7.41 -0.81 15.91
C PRO A 138 -7.90 -2.20 16.34
N GLU A 139 -8.77 -2.21 17.34
CA GLU A 139 -9.38 -3.44 17.82
C GLU A 139 -10.12 -4.17 16.70
N GLY A 140 -9.95 -5.46 16.63
CA GLY A 140 -10.58 -6.31 15.60
C GLY A 140 -9.83 -6.38 14.27
N ILE A 141 -8.71 -5.65 14.14
CA ILE A 141 -7.79 -5.81 13.02
C ILE A 141 -6.59 -6.60 13.52
N GLU A 142 -6.37 -7.76 12.94
CA GLU A 142 -5.22 -8.58 13.32
C GLU A 142 -3.91 -7.88 13.00
N ARG A 143 -3.02 -7.92 13.97
CA ARG A 143 -1.71 -7.36 13.79
C ARG A 143 -0.97 -8.14 12.71
N PHE A 144 -0.40 -7.41 11.80
CA PHE A 144 0.63 -7.88 10.92
C PHE A 144 1.81 -8.45 11.69
N GLN A 145 1.69 -9.69 12.14
CA GLN A 145 2.85 -10.49 12.49
C GLN A 145 3.41 -11.09 11.21
N GLY A 146 4.28 -10.35 10.57
CA GLY A 146 5.00 -10.87 9.44
C GLY A 146 4.21 -11.05 8.15
N ASN A 147 2.90 -10.99 8.17
CA ASN A 147 2.05 -11.06 6.99
C ASN A 147 1.12 -9.86 6.96
N ILE A 148 1.11 -9.13 5.88
CA ILE A 148 0.06 -8.19 5.58
C ILE A 148 -1.17 -9.06 5.40
N GLY A 149 -2.10 -8.98 6.36
CA GLY A 149 -3.31 -9.76 6.31
C GLY A 149 -4.06 -9.42 5.04
N ALA A 150 -4.16 -10.35 4.12
CA ALA A 150 -5.31 -10.35 3.27
C ALA A 150 -6.46 -10.69 4.22
N ASP A 151 -7.33 -9.72 4.49
CA ASP A 151 -8.64 -10.06 4.99
C ASP A 151 -9.33 -10.77 3.83
N LEU A 152 -9.27 -12.08 3.89
CA LEU A 152 -10.16 -12.92 3.09
C LEU A 152 -11.53 -12.71 3.72
N GLY A 153 -12.19 -11.62 3.32
CA GLY A 153 -13.54 -11.35 3.76
C GLY A 153 -14.40 -12.60 3.60
N PRO A 154 -15.48 -12.71 4.37
CA PRO A 154 -16.37 -13.85 4.25
C PRO A 154 -16.74 -14.04 2.78
N GLY A 155 -16.42 -15.21 2.27
CA GLY A 155 -16.67 -15.60 0.88
C GLY A 155 -18.11 -15.41 0.47
#